data_18c6ba56067fa2593b5daeb34b4eb1bd
#
_entry.id   18c6ba56067fa2593b5daeb34b4eb1bd
#
_cell.length_a   1.000
_cell.length_b   1.000
_cell.length_c   1.000
_cell.angle_alpha   90.00
_cell.angle_beta   90.00
_cell.angle_gamma   90.00
#
_symmetry.space_group_name_H-M   'P 1'
#
loop_
_entity.id
_entity.type
_entity.pdbx_description
1 polymer ?
#
loop_
_entity_poly.entity_id
_entity_poly.type
_entity_poly.pdbx_seq_one_letter_code
_entity_poly.pdbx_strand_id
1 'polypeptide(L)'
;IHKLPVGFGRAADGCVDLHGEHYLVATLGEFARDENDIPVLKLEITFIEECVKRKAHIFFHEDDEIEIRWNETPGKKMILAGLSSITEELSGNFLYNSLLGDHNITTELLHRLMKQTIEPVVRGYLKSPKETDSIDTDE
;
A
#
# COMPACT_ATOMS: atom_id res chain seq x y z
N ILE A 1 7.62 16.51 1.09
CA ILE A 1 8.40 15.24 0.98
C ILE A 1 8.42 14.65 2.37
N HIS A 2 7.85 13.47 2.53
CA HIS A 2 7.89 12.73 3.79
C HIS A 2 9.15 11.86 3.80
N LYS A 3 9.86 11.82 4.92
CA LYS A 3 11.03 10.96 5.12
C LYS A 3 10.62 9.87 6.10
N LEU A 4 10.80 8.63 5.72
CA LEU A 4 10.53 7.47 6.55
C LEU A 4 11.87 6.77 6.85
N PRO A 5 12.30 6.70 8.12
CA PRO A 5 13.48 5.91 8.47
C PRO A 5 13.15 4.42 8.27
N VAL A 6 14.05 3.67 7.66
CA VAL A 6 13.89 2.22 7.42
C VAL A 6 15.00 1.48 8.12
N GLY A 7 14.62 0.56 9.00
CA GLY A 7 15.57 -0.33 9.66
C GLY A 7 15.71 -1.65 8.89
N PHE A 8 16.93 -2.17 8.80
CA PHE A 8 17.23 -3.48 8.22
C PHE A 8 17.70 -4.44 9.32
N GLY A 9 17.05 -5.60 9.41
CA GLY A 9 17.25 -6.56 10.49
C GLY A 9 16.60 -6.18 11.82
N ARG A 10 16.37 -4.90 12.09
CA ARG A 10 15.63 -4.36 13.23
C ARG A 10 14.80 -3.18 12.76
N ALA A 11 13.56 -3.05 13.26
CA ALA A 11 12.72 -1.91 12.93
C ALA A 11 13.36 -0.58 13.38
N ALA A 12 13.17 0.46 12.58
CA ALA A 12 13.51 1.83 12.92
C ALA A 12 12.24 2.58 13.29
N ASP A 13 12.29 3.30 14.41
CA ASP A 13 11.19 4.16 14.85
C ASP A 13 11.24 5.49 14.12
N GLY A 14 10.07 6.04 13.82
CA GLY A 14 9.92 7.31 13.13
C GLY A 14 8.56 7.95 13.36
N CYS A 15 8.37 9.09 12.73
CA CYS A 15 7.10 9.79 12.71
C CYS A 15 6.74 10.16 11.27
N VAL A 16 5.48 10.01 10.90
CA VAL A 16 4.95 10.43 9.61
C VAL A 16 3.73 11.32 9.80
N ASP A 17 3.64 12.35 8.97
CA ASP A 17 2.49 13.25 8.94
C ASP A 17 1.57 12.83 7.80
N LEU A 18 0.36 12.42 8.13
CA LEU A 18 -0.65 12.05 7.15
C LEU A 18 -1.92 12.84 7.43
N HIS A 19 -2.41 13.55 6.43
CA HIS A 19 -3.66 14.33 6.52
C HIS A 19 -3.70 15.36 7.66
N GLY A 20 -2.52 15.85 8.11
CA GLY A 20 -2.41 16.80 9.21
C GLY A 20 -2.31 16.17 10.59
N GLU A 21 -2.26 14.86 10.69
CA GLU A 21 -2.04 14.11 11.92
C GLU A 21 -0.64 13.49 11.95
N HIS A 22 -0.05 13.41 13.15
CA HIS A 22 1.27 12.83 13.40
C HIS A 22 1.11 11.40 13.88
N TYR A 23 1.72 10.46 13.19
CA TYR A 23 1.69 9.04 13.55
C TYR A 23 3.08 8.53 13.91
N LEU A 24 3.18 7.85 15.04
CA LEU A 24 4.38 7.09 15.38
C LEU A 24 4.38 5.79 14.57
N VAL A 25 5.50 5.51 13.91
CA VAL A 25 5.65 4.33 13.08
C VAL A 25 6.94 3.57 13.40
N ALA A 26 6.89 2.26 13.25
CA ALA A 26 8.05 1.40 13.24
C ALA A 26 8.17 0.78 11.84
N THR A 27 9.33 0.93 11.19
CA THR A 27 9.53 0.49 9.81
C THR A 27 10.65 -0.51 9.70
N LEU A 28 10.35 -1.65 9.07
CA LEU A 28 11.30 -2.71 8.77
C LEU A 28 11.40 -2.89 7.26
N GLY A 29 12.63 -2.95 6.75
CA GLY A 29 12.95 -3.21 5.36
C GLY A 29 13.71 -4.52 5.18
N GLU A 30 13.44 -5.19 4.09
CA GLU A 30 14.16 -6.40 3.65
C GLU A 30 14.35 -6.36 2.14
N PHE A 31 15.57 -6.59 1.67
CA PHE A 31 15.84 -6.83 0.26
C PHE A 31 15.68 -8.32 -0.05
N ALA A 32 14.95 -8.63 -1.11
CA ALA A 32 14.71 -9.98 -1.60
C ALA A 32 14.74 -10.00 -3.13
N ARG A 33 14.51 -11.19 -3.71
CA ARG A 33 14.19 -11.36 -5.12
C ARG A 33 12.85 -12.07 -5.25
N ASP A 34 12.12 -11.77 -6.29
CA ASP A 34 10.88 -12.49 -6.60
C ASP A 34 11.14 -13.78 -7.40
N GLU A 35 10.08 -14.44 -7.82
CA GLU A 35 10.14 -15.70 -8.60
C GLU A 35 10.80 -15.51 -9.97
N ASN A 36 10.86 -14.29 -10.50
CA ASN A 36 11.47 -13.92 -11.77
C ASN A 36 12.86 -13.31 -11.60
N ASP A 37 13.46 -13.45 -10.41
CA ASP A 37 14.77 -12.86 -10.04
C ASP A 37 14.79 -11.33 -10.03
N ILE A 38 13.63 -10.66 -10.00
CA ILE A 38 13.52 -9.21 -9.92
C ILE A 38 13.83 -8.75 -8.49
N PRO A 39 14.74 -7.77 -8.29
CA PRO A 39 15.02 -7.23 -6.98
C PRO A 39 13.79 -6.56 -6.39
N VAL A 40 13.50 -6.85 -5.12
CA VAL A 40 12.34 -6.33 -4.39
C VAL A 40 12.79 -5.80 -3.03
N LEU A 41 12.43 -4.56 -2.73
CA LEU A 41 12.49 -4.04 -1.36
C LEU A 41 11.10 -4.22 -0.74
N LYS A 42 11.03 -5.06 0.29
CA LYS A 42 9.83 -5.26 1.10
C LYS A 42 9.90 -4.33 2.30
N LEU A 43 8.89 -3.50 2.47
CA LEU A 43 8.74 -2.60 3.61
C LEU A 43 7.51 -3.02 4.43
N GLU A 44 7.69 -3.13 5.75
CA GLU A 44 6.60 -3.24 6.71
C GLU A 44 6.59 -1.97 7.56
N ILE A 45 5.49 -1.23 7.53
CA ILE A 45 5.27 0.01 8.27
C ILE A 45 4.17 -0.27 9.28
N THR A 46 4.51 -0.26 10.57
CA THR A 46 3.57 -0.45 11.67
C THR A 46 3.20 0.90 12.25
N PHE A 47 1.94 1.27 12.21
CA PHE A 47 1.38 2.43 12.91
C PHE A 47 1.10 2.01 14.35
N ILE A 48 1.91 2.52 15.27
CA ILE A 48 1.95 2.01 16.65
C ILE A 48 0.64 2.29 17.39
N GLU A 49 0.07 3.46 17.19
CA GLU A 49 -1.16 3.91 17.88
C GLU A 49 -2.41 3.24 17.33
N GLU A 50 -2.43 2.88 16.06
CA GLU A 50 -3.60 2.29 15.40
C GLU A 50 -3.54 0.76 15.30
N CYS A 51 -2.41 0.14 15.66
CA CYS A 51 -2.15 -1.29 15.48
C CYS A 51 -2.35 -1.76 14.02
N VAL A 52 -2.20 -0.85 13.06
CA VAL A 52 -2.32 -1.12 11.62
C VAL A 52 -0.93 -1.34 11.04
N LYS A 53 -0.83 -2.29 10.13
CA LYS A 53 0.38 -2.54 9.36
C LYS A 53 0.12 -2.33 7.88
N ARG A 54 0.99 -1.53 7.24
CA ARG A 54 1.06 -1.40 5.78
C ARG A 54 2.32 -2.07 5.27
N LYS A 55 2.16 -2.82 4.19
CA LYS A 55 3.27 -3.47 3.50
C LYS A 55 3.38 -2.88 2.11
N ALA A 56 4.61 -2.48 1.75
CA ALA A 56 4.93 -2.07 0.39
C ALA A 56 5.99 -3.01 -0.18
N HIS A 57 5.71 -3.58 -1.34
CA HIS A 57 6.71 -4.31 -2.12
C HIS A 57 7.11 -3.43 -3.29
N ILE A 58 8.37 -3.01 -3.31
CA ILE A 58 8.94 -2.13 -4.33
C ILE A 58 9.79 -2.99 -5.24
N PHE A 59 9.33 -3.21 -6.46
CA PHE A 59 10.01 -3.98 -7.50
C PHE A 59 10.84 -3.03 -8.35
N PHE A 60 12.10 -3.40 -8.58
CA PHE A 60 13.03 -2.65 -9.43
C PHE A 60 13.19 -3.42 -10.73
N HIS A 61 12.47 -2.95 -11.75
CA HIS A 61 12.53 -3.53 -13.09
C HIS A 61 13.71 -2.99 -13.89
N GLU A 62 13.97 -3.60 -15.04
CA GLU A 62 14.87 -3.06 -16.04
C GLU A 62 14.34 -1.69 -16.54
N ASP A 63 15.19 -0.90 -17.16
CA ASP A 63 14.85 0.45 -17.68
C ASP A 63 14.42 1.47 -16.59
N ASP A 64 14.95 1.34 -15.38
CA ASP A 64 14.66 2.23 -14.25
C ASP A 64 13.17 2.30 -13.86
N GLU A 65 12.36 1.35 -14.31
CA GLU A 65 10.95 1.26 -13.91
C GLU A 65 10.83 0.72 -12.48
N ILE A 66 9.99 1.38 -11.68
CA ILE A 66 9.64 0.95 -10.33
C ILE A 66 8.15 0.63 -10.28
N GLU A 67 7.81 -0.55 -9.73
CA GLU A 67 6.44 -0.91 -9.39
C GLU A 67 6.30 -1.06 -7.87
N ILE A 68 5.34 -0.35 -7.26
CA ILE A 68 5.04 -0.43 -5.84
C ILE A 68 3.68 -1.08 -5.66
N ARG A 69 3.64 -2.21 -4.96
CA ARG A 69 2.42 -2.91 -4.56
C ARG A 69 2.19 -2.73 -3.08
N TRP A 70 1.04 -2.18 -2.75
CA TRP A 70 0.63 -1.95 -1.37
C TRP A 70 -0.30 -3.06 -0.87
N ASN A 71 -0.20 -3.36 0.41
CA ASN A 71 -1.11 -4.24 1.13
C ASN A 71 -1.28 -3.71 2.57
N GLU A 72 -2.47 -3.82 3.12
CA GLU A 72 -2.80 -3.33 4.46
C GLU A 72 -3.31 -4.47 5.35
N THR A 73 -3.01 -4.40 6.64
CA THR A 73 -3.52 -5.34 7.65
C THR A 73 -4.29 -4.54 8.71
N PRO A 74 -5.56 -4.86 9.01
CA PRO A 74 -6.24 -6.09 8.62
C PRO A 74 -6.57 -6.15 7.14
N GLY A 75 -6.14 -7.22 6.50
CA GLY A 75 -6.17 -7.37 5.06
C GLY A 75 -7.59 -7.59 4.51
N LYS A 76 -7.66 -7.62 3.19
CA LYS A 76 -8.85 -7.84 2.35
C LYS A 76 -9.84 -8.88 2.89
N LYS A 77 -9.35 -10.01 3.44
CA LYS A 77 -10.21 -11.08 3.95
C LYS A 77 -11.09 -10.62 5.12
N MET A 78 -10.55 -9.80 6.03
CA MET A 78 -11.29 -9.33 7.20
C MET A 78 -12.33 -8.27 6.82
N ILE A 79 -11.99 -7.40 5.87
CA ILE A 79 -12.92 -6.39 5.36
C ILE A 79 -14.04 -7.06 4.57
N LEU A 80 -13.71 -8.06 3.73
CA LEU A 80 -14.72 -8.84 3.01
C LEU A 80 -15.64 -9.61 3.97
N ALA A 81 -15.11 -10.22 5.03
CA ALA A 81 -15.92 -10.89 6.03
C ALA A 81 -16.85 -9.91 6.77
N GLY A 82 -16.38 -8.71 7.10
CA GLY A 82 -17.22 -7.66 7.69
C GLY A 82 -18.31 -7.18 6.74
N LEU A 83 -17.98 -6.99 5.47
CA LEU A 83 -18.95 -6.58 4.45
C LEU A 83 -19.97 -7.68 4.14
N SER A 84 -19.55 -8.97 4.12
CA SER A 84 -20.50 -10.07 3.90
C SER A 84 -21.49 -10.20 5.05
N SER A 85 -21.07 -9.99 6.31
CA SER A 85 -22.01 -9.98 7.44
C SER A 85 -23.03 -8.84 7.36
N ILE A 86 -22.60 -7.66 6.92
CA ILE A 86 -23.52 -6.52 6.70
C ILE A 86 -24.48 -6.80 5.54
N THR A 87 -23.98 -7.41 4.45
CA THR A 87 -24.85 -7.77 3.32
C THR A 87 -25.85 -8.87 3.67
N GLU A 88 -25.49 -9.83 4.52
CA GLU A 88 -26.44 -10.83 5.04
C GLU A 88 -27.54 -10.20 5.91
N GLU A 89 -27.20 -9.25 6.78
CA GLU A 89 -28.19 -8.50 7.55
C GLU A 89 -29.11 -7.63 6.67
N LEU A 90 -28.55 -7.00 5.62
CA LEU A 90 -29.31 -6.16 4.69
C LEU A 90 -30.11 -6.98 3.66
N SER A 91 -29.68 -8.20 3.32
CA SER A 91 -30.38 -9.07 2.35
C SER A 91 -31.74 -9.56 2.86
N GLY A 92 -32.00 -9.48 4.17
CA GLY A 92 -33.34 -9.65 4.74
C GLY A 92 -34.32 -8.55 4.37
N ASN A 93 -33.88 -7.42 3.83
CA ASN A 93 -34.73 -6.33 3.39
C ASN A 93 -35.06 -6.44 1.89
N PHE A 94 -36.33 -6.56 1.58
CA PHE A 94 -36.94 -6.62 0.22
C PHE A 94 -36.39 -5.54 -0.75
N LEU A 95 -36.05 -4.36 -0.24
CA LEU A 95 -35.49 -3.25 -1.01
C LEU A 95 -34.08 -3.52 -1.56
N TYR A 96 -33.27 -4.30 -0.85
CA TYR A 96 -31.91 -4.65 -1.27
C TYR A 96 -31.92 -5.60 -2.47
N ASN A 97 -32.78 -6.61 -2.43
CA ASN A 97 -32.95 -7.58 -3.51
C ASN A 97 -33.55 -6.95 -4.79
N SER A 98 -34.35 -5.88 -4.66
CA SER A 98 -34.94 -5.19 -5.79
C SER A 98 -33.98 -4.22 -6.49
N LEU A 99 -33.02 -3.64 -5.78
CA LEU A 99 -32.06 -2.66 -6.30
C LEU A 99 -30.79 -3.27 -6.90
N LEU A 100 -30.39 -4.45 -6.42
CA LEU A 100 -29.11 -5.08 -6.75
C LEU A 100 -29.25 -6.44 -7.46
N GLY A 101 -30.35 -6.67 -8.10
CA GLY A 101 -30.82 -7.84 -8.86
C GLY A 101 -29.86 -8.93 -9.35
N ASP A 102 -28.56 -8.83 -9.12
CA ASP A 102 -27.58 -9.86 -9.46
C ASP A 102 -26.44 -9.88 -8.43
N HIS A 103 -26.47 -10.85 -7.53
CA HIS A 103 -25.47 -11.03 -6.46
C HIS A 103 -24.02 -11.13 -7.00
N ASN A 104 -23.84 -11.64 -8.20
CA ASN A 104 -22.51 -11.81 -8.79
C ASN A 104 -21.88 -10.48 -9.18
N ILE A 105 -22.66 -9.56 -9.75
CA ILE A 105 -22.19 -8.24 -10.20
C ILE A 105 -21.76 -7.39 -8.99
N THR A 106 -22.51 -7.43 -7.91
CA THR A 106 -22.19 -6.67 -6.69
C THR A 106 -20.92 -7.16 -6.04
N THR A 107 -20.72 -8.46 -5.95
CA THR A 107 -19.51 -9.07 -5.35
C THR A 107 -18.28 -8.76 -6.21
N GLU A 108 -18.40 -8.82 -7.53
CA GLU A 108 -17.30 -8.54 -8.45
C GLU A 108 -16.93 -7.05 -8.45
N LEU A 109 -17.92 -6.14 -8.43
CA LEU A 109 -17.70 -4.71 -8.31
C LEU A 109 -17.03 -4.36 -6.98
N LEU A 110 -17.51 -4.93 -5.88
CA LEU A 110 -16.94 -4.75 -4.55
C LEU A 110 -15.48 -5.24 -4.50
N HIS A 111 -15.22 -6.41 -5.07
CA HIS A 111 -13.87 -6.98 -5.19
C HIS A 111 -12.93 -6.07 -6.00
N ARG A 112 -13.43 -5.46 -7.07
CA ARG A 112 -12.67 -4.55 -7.92
C ARG A 112 -12.37 -3.22 -7.23
N LEU A 113 -13.35 -2.64 -6.55
CA LEU A 113 -13.18 -1.43 -5.75
C LEU A 113 -12.18 -1.65 -4.60
N MET A 114 -12.31 -2.77 -3.89
CA MET A 114 -11.39 -3.11 -2.80
C MET A 114 -9.96 -3.31 -3.29
N LYS A 115 -9.77 -3.96 -4.44
CA LYS A 115 -8.44 -4.14 -5.02
C LYS A 115 -7.78 -2.81 -5.36
N GLN A 116 -8.54 -1.84 -5.85
CA GLN A 116 -8.02 -0.51 -6.18
C GLN A 116 -7.72 0.34 -4.94
N THR A 117 -8.47 0.16 -3.87
CA THR A 117 -8.37 1.00 -2.66
C THR A 117 -7.39 0.44 -1.63
N ILE A 118 -7.37 -0.88 -1.46
CA ILE A 118 -6.60 -1.53 -0.38
C ILE A 118 -5.26 -2.09 -0.89
N GLU A 119 -5.21 -2.48 -2.16
CA GLU A 119 -4.01 -3.04 -2.80
C GLU A 119 -3.62 -2.22 -4.04
N PRO A 120 -3.42 -0.89 -3.93
CA PRO A 120 -3.06 -0.09 -5.09
C PRO A 120 -1.68 -0.49 -5.62
N VAL A 121 -1.57 -0.50 -6.95
CA VAL A 121 -0.29 -0.67 -7.66
C VAL A 121 0.08 0.66 -8.28
N VAL A 122 1.26 1.17 -7.95
CA VAL A 122 1.78 2.44 -8.48
C VAL A 122 3.04 2.12 -9.28
N ARG A 123 3.15 2.71 -10.47
CA ARG A 123 4.34 2.62 -11.32
C ARG A 123 4.99 3.97 -11.48
N GLY A 124 6.29 3.99 -11.59
CA GLY A 124 7.09 5.18 -11.80
C GLY A 124 8.46 4.83 -12.33
N TYR A 125 9.30 5.84 -12.50
CA TYR A 125 10.67 5.68 -12.98
C TYR A 125 11.63 6.32 -12.01
N LEU A 126 12.81 5.68 -11.84
CA LEU A 126 13.93 6.28 -11.13
C LEU A 126 14.38 7.53 -11.88
N LYS A 127 14.43 8.67 -11.20
CA LYS A 127 15.13 9.84 -11.74
C LYS A 127 16.63 9.62 -11.57
N SER A 128 17.39 9.68 -12.67
CA SER A 128 18.84 9.86 -12.57
C SER A 128 19.12 11.06 -11.66
N PRO A 129 20.08 10.94 -10.72
CA PRO A 129 20.53 12.10 -9.97
C PRO A 129 20.96 13.13 -11.03
N LYS A 130 20.32 14.31 -11.03
CA LYS A 130 20.82 15.43 -11.83
C LYS A 130 22.27 15.64 -11.43
N GLU A 131 23.19 15.62 -12.40
CA GLU A 131 24.51 16.18 -12.23
C GLU A 131 24.33 17.52 -11.53
N THR A 132 24.87 17.65 -10.36
CA THR A 132 24.89 18.91 -9.61
C THR A 132 25.58 19.88 -10.52
N ASP A 133 24.85 20.92 -10.95
CA ASP A 133 25.39 22.04 -11.69
C ASP A 133 26.70 22.43 -11.04
N SER A 134 27.77 22.30 -11.79
CA SER A 134 29.09 22.82 -11.44
C SER A 134 28.91 24.27 -11.03
N ILE A 135 29.19 24.55 -9.77
CA ILE A 135 29.31 25.91 -9.26
C ILE A 135 30.47 26.48 -10.03
N ASP A 136 30.18 27.29 -11.05
CA ASP A 136 31.15 28.21 -11.64
C ASP A 136 31.57 29.17 -10.53
N THR A 137 32.75 28.90 -9.99
CA THR A 137 33.50 29.84 -9.19
C THR A 137 34.20 30.74 -10.20
N ASP A 138 33.53 31.80 -10.63
CA ASP A 138 34.21 32.93 -11.23
C ASP A 138 34.65 33.91 -10.15
N GLU A 139 35.95 34.21 -10.21
CA GLU A 139 36.72 35.17 -9.39
C GLU A 139 36.16 36.61 -9.41
#